data_be845103aeb49ad36e19e555cba0e3d7
#
_entry.id   be845103aeb49ad36e19e555cba0e3d7
#
_cell.length_a   1.000
_cell.length_b   1.000
_cell.length_c   1.000
_cell.angle_alpha   90.00
_cell.angle_beta   90.00
_cell.angle_gamma   90.00
#
_symmetry.space_group_name_H-M   'P 1'
#
loop_
_entity.id
_entity.type
_entity.pdbx_description
1 polymer ?
#
loop_
_entity_poly.entity_id
_entity_poly.type
_entity_poly.pdbx_seq_one_letter_code
_entity_poly.pdbx_strand_id
1 'polypeptide(L)'
;SSTVYYQDKTSGEWVELTKLHGEENRTLVSIDDIPKHVQEALISIEDERFYSHHGVDWKSTAKAILGKLTGTSTRGGSTITQQVIKNTTGENEVTIKRKVAEIFRALRLEKNYSKEEILETYFNKVYFGNGCYGIEAAAEGYFGKTVGELSIAEAASIVGITQFPYKYDPARGDWYREQNKERQLSLIHI
;
A
#
# COMPACT_ATOMS: atom_id res chain seq x y z
N SER A 1 11.48 5.85 15.07
CA SER A 1 10.70 6.30 16.23
C SER A 1 11.64 6.73 17.34
N SER A 2 11.36 7.85 18.00
CA SER A 2 12.07 8.29 19.21
C SER A 2 11.15 8.08 20.41
N THR A 3 11.65 7.43 21.45
CA THR A 3 10.89 7.24 22.68
C THR A 3 11.31 8.30 23.68
N VAL A 4 10.34 8.97 24.30
CA VAL A 4 10.56 9.94 25.38
C VAL A 4 10.40 9.22 26.69
N TYR A 5 11.42 9.34 27.54
CA TYR A 5 11.40 8.81 28.90
C TYR A 5 11.39 9.98 29.90
N TYR A 6 10.77 9.80 31.04
CA TYR A 6 10.94 10.67 32.18
C TYR A 6 11.49 9.86 33.36
N GLN A 7 12.22 10.52 34.24
CA GLN A 7 12.69 9.89 35.47
C GLN A 7 11.64 10.09 36.55
N ASP A 8 11.09 8.98 37.06
CA ASP A 8 10.19 9.03 38.20
C ASP A 8 10.93 9.56 39.42
N LYS A 9 10.41 10.63 40.00
CA LYS A 9 11.07 11.31 41.15
C LYS A 9 11.07 10.48 42.45
N THR A 10 10.20 9.47 42.53
CA THR A 10 10.03 8.66 43.74
C THR A 10 10.90 7.39 43.69
N SER A 11 10.92 6.71 42.53
CA SER A 11 11.71 5.49 42.33
C SER A 11 13.09 5.74 41.74
N GLY A 12 13.29 6.88 41.08
CA GLY A 12 14.51 7.20 40.35
C GLY A 12 14.63 6.44 38.99
N GLU A 13 13.66 5.62 38.66
CA GLU A 13 13.65 4.81 37.43
C GLU A 13 13.23 5.63 36.20
N TRP A 14 13.74 5.25 35.02
CA TRP A 14 13.31 5.81 33.76
C TRP A 14 12.04 5.10 33.28
N VAL A 15 10.96 5.86 33.16
CA VAL A 15 9.66 5.37 32.71
C VAL A 15 9.37 5.92 31.33
N GLU A 16 8.93 5.06 30.42
CA GLU A 16 8.50 5.46 29.10
C GLU A 16 7.25 6.37 29.19
N LEU A 17 7.39 7.61 28.72
CA LEU A 17 6.29 8.57 28.71
C LEU A 17 5.45 8.44 27.46
N THR A 18 6.09 8.39 26.30
CA THR A 18 5.45 8.24 24.99
C THR A 18 6.47 7.92 23.92
N LYS A 19 6.02 7.26 22.89
CA LYS A 19 6.78 7.13 21.63
C LYS A 19 6.44 8.30 20.73
N LEU A 20 7.41 9.13 20.40
CA LEU A 20 7.28 10.10 19.33
C LEU A 20 7.33 9.33 18.01
N HIS A 21 6.18 9.15 17.42
CA HIS A 21 6.11 8.74 16.03
C HIS A 21 6.42 9.98 15.19
N GLY A 22 7.33 9.87 14.23
CA GLY A 22 7.41 10.85 13.15
C GLY A 22 6.07 10.94 12.44
N GLU A 23 5.92 11.83 11.47
CA GLU A 23 4.66 12.01 10.71
C GLU A 23 4.12 10.71 10.08
N GLU A 24 4.93 9.64 10.05
CA GLU A 24 4.60 8.33 9.50
C GLU A 24 4.85 7.23 10.56
N ASN A 25 3.79 6.58 11.02
CA ASN A 25 3.89 5.35 11.80
C ASN A 25 4.22 4.21 10.84
N ARG A 26 5.49 3.75 10.84
CA ARG A 26 5.97 2.65 9.97
C ARG A 26 6.65 1.58 10.80
N THR A 27 6.12 0.38 10.71
CA THR A 27 6.80 -0.85 11.12
C THR A 27 7.12 -1.63 9.85
N LEU A 28 8.41 -1.87 9.59
CA LEU A 28 8.85 -2.60 8.40
C LEU A 28 8.71 -4.10 8.62
N VAL A 29 8.22 -4.80 7.61
CA VAL A 29 8.09 -6.26 7.59
C VAL A 29 8.78 -6.84 6.36
N SER A 30 9.35 -8.05 6.52
CA SER A 30 9.89 -8.81 5.39
C SER A 30 8.76 -9.38 4.55
N ILE A 31 9.01 -9.57 3.26
CA ILE A 31 8.06 -10.23 2.35
C ILE A 31 7.72 -11.65 2.80
N ASP A 32 8.65 -12.32 3.47
CA ASP A 32 8.46 -13.67 4.01
C ASP A 32 7.47 -13.70 5.18
N ASP A 33 7.33 -12.61 5.91
CA ASP A 33 6.37 -12.46 7.02
C ASP A 33 4.97 -12.08 6.53
N ILE A 34 4.83 -11.66 5.27
CA ILE A 34 3.55 -11.29 4.66
C ILE A 34 2.89 -12.54 4.05
N PRO A 35 1.72 -12.97 4.56
CA PRO A 35 1.05 -14.16 4.05
C PRO A 35 0.76 -14.09 2.54
N LYS A 36 0.85 -15.22 1.85
CA LYS A 36 0.62 -15.30 0.39
C LYS A 36 -0.71 -14.72 -0.03
N HIS A 37 -1.79 -14.98 0.70
CA HIS A 37 -3.11 -14.42 0.37
C HIS A 37 -3.17 -12.89 0.44
N VAL A 38 -2.36 -12.25 1.30
CA VAL A 38 -2.23 -10.78 1.36
C VAL A 38 -1.51 -10.26 0.10
N GLN A 39 -0.41 -10.93 -0.28
CA GLN A 39 0.34 -10.60 -1.48
C GLN A 39 -0.52 -10.76 -2.75
N GLU A 40 -1.22 -11.87 -2.88
CA GLU A 40 -2.10 -12.18 -4.01
C GLU A 40 -3.28 -11.22 -4.10
N ALA A 41 -3.90 -10.85 -2.97
CA ALA A 41 -4.96 -9.86 -2.93
C ALA A 41 -4.50 -8.52 -3.50
N LEU A 42 -3.31 -8.04 -3.10
CA LEU A 42 -2.75 -6.79 -3.62
C LEU A 42 -2.47 -6.87 -5.12
N ILE A 43 -1.79 -7.92 -5.55
CA ILE A 43 -1.41 -8.13 -6.97
C ILE A 43 -2.65 -8.18 -7.85
N SER A 44 -3.70 -8.89 -7.42
CA SER A 44 -4.95 -9.02 -8.19
C SER A 44 -5.67 -7.68 -8.42
N ILE A 45 -5.54 -6.74 -7.50
CA ILE A 45 -6.17 -5.43 -7.58
C ILE A 45 -5.33 -4.43 -8.34
N GLU A 46 -4.06 -4.34 -7.98
CA GLU A 46 -3.18 -3.25 -8.43
C GLU A 46 -2.47 -3.61 -9.73
N ASP A 47 -2.09 -4.88 -9.90
CA ASP A 47 -1.22 -5.30 -11.00
C ASP A 47 -1.29 -6.81 -11.27
N GLU A 48 -2.43 -7.29 -11.78
CA GLU A 48 -2.73 -8.71 -12.02
C GLU A 48 -1.60 -9.47 -12.75
N ARG A 49 -0.82 -8.75 -13.57
CA ARG A 49 0.29 -9.33 -14.35
C ARG A 49 1.66 -8.96 -13.80
N PHE A 50 1.76 -8.64 -12.52
CA PHE A 50 2.98 -8.18 -11.87
C PHE A 50 4.19 -9.06 -12.18
N TYR A 51 4.06 -10.37 -12.10
CA TYR A 51 5.14 -11.33 -12.39
C TYR A 51 5.43 -11.54 -13.89
N SER A 52 4.60 -11.00 -14.78
CA SER A 52 4.71 -11.22 -16.23
C SER A 52 5.32 -10.07 -17.01
N HIS A 53 5.45 -8.89 -16.40
CA HIS A 53 6.05 -7.73 -17.05
C HIS A 53 7.37 -7.31 -16.37
N HIS A 54 8.09 -6.37 -16.99
CA HIS A 54 9.35 -5.84 -16.50
C HIS A 54 9.22 -4.33 -16.19
N GLY A 55 8.54 -4.00 -15.10
CA GLY A 55 8.36 -2.63 -14.60
C GLY A 55 7.17 -1.89 -15.17
N VAL A 56 6.77 -2.19 -16.40
CA VAL A 56 5.62 -1.55 -17.08
C VAL A 56 4.77 -2.61 -17.76
N ASP A 57 3.49 -2.61 -17.46
CA ASP A 57 2.50 -3.39 -18.19
C ASP A 57 1.95 -2.58 -19.37
N TRP A 58 2.55 -2.76 -20.54
CA TRP A 58 2.17 -2.02 -21.75
C TRP A 58 0.74 -2.30 -22.21
N LYS A 59 0.22 -3.52 -21.98
CA LYS A 59 -1.17 -3.86 -22.34
C LYS A 59 -2.16 -3.12 -21.44
N SER A 60 -1.95 -3.13 -20.13
CA SER A 60 -2.78 -2.38 -19.17
C SER A 60 -2.65 -0.88 -19.37
N THR A 61 -1.45 -0.37 -19.65
CA THR A 61 -1.22 1.05 -19.96
C THR A 61 -1.98 1.48 -21.20
N ALA A 62 -1.88 0.73 -22.30
CA ALA A 62 -2.61 1.02 -23.53
C ALA A 62 -4.13 0.97 -23.34
N LYS A 63 -4.64 -0.06 -22.62
CA LYS A 63 -6.06 -0.18 -22.28
C LYS A 63 -6.55 1.00 -21.43
N ALA A 64 -5.77 1.43 -20.45
CA ALA A 64 -6.13 2.57 -19.60
C ALA A 64 -6.17 3.90 -20.38
N ILE A 65 -5.21 4.12 -21.31
CA ILE A 65 -5.20 5.30 -22.19
C ILE A 65 -6.44 5.30 -23.10
N LEU A 66 -6.70 4.18 -23.77
CA LEU A 66 -7.86 4.04 -24.64
C LEU A 66 -9.17 4.23 -23.89
N GLY A 67 -9.30 3.62 -22.69
CA GLY A 67 -10.46 3.76 -21.85
C GLY A 67 -10.70 5.19 -21.35
N LYS A 68 -9.65 5.96 -21.09
CA LYS A 68 -9.77 7.40 -20.78
C LYS A 68 -10.25 8.21 -21.98
N LEU A 69 -9.79 7.89 -23.19
CA LEU A 69 -10.21 8.57 -24.40
C LEU A 69 -11.68 8.27 -24.76
N THR A 70 -12.14 7.05 -24.47
CA THR A 70 -13.52 6.61 -24.76
C THR A 70 -14.50 6.80 -23.59
N GLY A 71 -14.02 7.27 -22.43
CA GLY A 71 -14.84 7.42 -21.22
C GLY A 71 -15.27 6.09 -20.55
N THR A 72 -14.68 4.97 -20.97
CA THR A 72 -15.12 3.62 -20.54
C THR A 72 -14.27 3.00 -19.43
N SER A 73 -13.10 3.56 -19.09
CA SER A 73 -12.20 2.95 -18.08
C SER A 73 -12.13 3.75 -16.80
N THR A 74 -12.34 3.04 -15.69
CA THR A 74 -12.13 3.53 -14.32
C THR A 74 -10.86 2.96 -13.67
N ARG A 75 -10.23 1.93 -14.27
CA ARG A 75 -9.01 1.31 -13.74
C ARG A 75 -7.74 2.08 -14.14
N GLY A 76 -6.82 2.24 -13.19
CA GLY A 76 -5.47 2.74 -13.44
C GLY A 76 -4.64 1.73 -14.26
N GLY A 77 -3.71 2.24 -15.08
CA GLY A 77 -2.78 1.42 -15.87
C GLY A 77 -1.35 1.44 -15.31
N SER A 78 -1.14 1.90 -14.08
CA SER A 78 0.19 1.93 -13.43
C SER A 78 0.45 0.63 -12.71
N THR A 79 1.66 0.07 -12.88
CA THR A 79 2.10 -1.15 -12.20
C THR A 79 2.47 -0.88 -10.74
N ILE A 80 2.60 -1.93 -9.93
CA ILE A 80 3.13 -1.87 -8.56
C ILE A 80 4.51 -1.20 -8.58
N THR A 81 5.38 -1.56 -9.52
CA THR A 81 6.72 -0.99 -9.68
C THR A 81 6.68 0.52 -9.92
N GLN A 82 5.76 1.00 -10.76
CA GLN A 82 5.56 2.43 -10.99
C GLN A 82 5.03 3.15 -9.75
N GLN A 83 4.17 2.50 -8.98
CA GLN A 83 3.66 3.05 -7.72
C GLN A 83 4.75 3.13 -6.66
N VAL A 84 5.66 2.15 -6.57
CA VAL A 84 6.85 2.21 -5.71
C VAL A 84 7.70 3.44 -6.03
N ILE A 85 7.97 3.70 -7.32
CA ILE A 85 8.70 4.90 -7.74
C ILE A 85 7.99 6.16 -7.28
N LYS A 86 6.69 6.28 -7.56
CA LYS A 86 5.88 7.45 -7.15
C LYS A 86 5.91 7.67 -5.64
N ASN A 87 5.68 6.61 -4.85
CA ASN A 87 5.63 6.68 -3.39
C ASN A 87 7.01 6.95 -2.76
N THR A 88 8.10 6.61 -3.48
CA THR A 88 9.47 6.84 -3.00
C THR A 88 9.97 8.24 -3.35
N THR A 89 9.61 8.76 -4.53
CA THR A 89 10.08 10.09 -4.98
C THR A 89 9.21 11.24 -4.48
N GLY A 90 7.98 10.96 -4.03
CA GLY A 90 7.01 11.99 -3.64
C GLY A 90 6.52 12.86 -4.80
N GLU A 91 6.88 12.55 -6.04
CA GLU A 91 6.51 13.31 -7.23
C GLU A 91 5.03 13.11 -7.57
N ASN A 92 4.17 14.02 -7.13
CA ASN A 92 2.72 13.93 -7.34
C ASN A 92 2.19 14.76 -8.52
N GLU A 93 3.06 15.46 -9.24
CA GLU A 93 2.66 16.24 -10.41
C GLU A 93 2.03 15.36 -11.51
N VAL A 94 0.92 15.85 -12.08
CA VAL A 94 0.21 15.15 -13.16
C VAL A 94 0.72 15.68 -14.50
N THR A 95 1.96 15.35 -14.86
CA THR A 95 2.59 15.76 -16.11
C THR A 95 3.04 14.55 -16.94
N ILE A 96 3.02 14.70 -18.27
CA ILE A 96 3.54 13.67 -19.19
C ILE A 96 5.03 13.43 -18.93
N LYS A 97 5.79 14.50 -18.70
CA LYS A 97 7.23 14.43 -18.41
C LYS A 97 7.52 13.56 -17.19
N ARG A 98 6.78 13.80 -16.09
CA ARG A 98 6.89 12.97 -14.88
C ARG A 98 6.55 11.51 -15.18
N LYS A 99 5.45 11.25 -15.93
CA LYS A 99 5.05 9.87 -16.24
C LYS A 99 6.08 9.13 -17.09
N VAL A 100 6.70 9.80 -18.04
CA VAL A 100 7.80 9.24 -18.84
C VAL A 100 9.00 8.91 -17.94
N ALA A 101 9.39 9.83 -17.06
CA ALA A 101 10.47 9.58 -16.10
C ALA A 101 10.17 8.40 -15.17
N GLU A 102 8.93 8.29 -14.67
CA GLU A 102 8.46 7.17 -13.85
C GLU A 102 8.61 5.83 -14.59
N ILE A 103 8.23 5.76 -15.88
CA ILE A 103 8.39 4.58 -16.72
C ILE A 103 9.86 4.15 -16.81
N PHE A 104 10.77 5.07 -17.13
CA PHE A 104 12.19 4.73 -17.22
C PHE A 104 12.79 4.29 -15.88
N ARG A 105 12.38 4.92 -14.78
CA ARG A 105 12.79 4.52 -13.43
C ARG A 105 12.26 3.12 -13.08
N ALA A 106 11.00 2.80 -13.44
CA ALA A 106 10.41 1.48 -13.19
C ALA A 106 11.14 0.37 -13.96
N LEU A 107 11.45 0.60 -15.24
CA LEU A 107 12.24 -0.33 -16.06
C LEU A 107 13.64 -0.55 -15.47
N ARG A 108 14.27 0.52 -14.94
CA ARG A 108 15.58 0.43 -14.30
C ARG A 108 15.51 -0.28 -12.94
N LEU A 109 14.45 -0.08 -12.17
CA LEU A 109 14.26 -0.72 -10.87
C LEU A 109 14.23 -2.23 -11.03
N GLU A 110 13.43 -2.76 -11.96
CA GLU A 110 13.31 -4.20 -12.19
C GLU A 110 14.54 -4.86 -12.85
N LYS A 111 15.52 -4.08 -13.29
CA LYS A 111 16.82 -4.63 -13.68
C LYS A 111 17.74 -4.91 -12.49
N ASN A 112 17.52 -4.25 -11.35
CA ASN A 112 18.41 -4.29 -10.21
C ASN A 112 17.79 -4.96 -8.97
N TYR A 113 16.47 -5.10 -8.93
CA TYR A 113 15.72 -5.64 -7.80
C TYR A 113 14.75 -6.72 -8.27
N SER A 114 14.57 -7.74 -7.46
CA SER A 114 13.60 -8.81 -7.70
C SER A 114 12.15 -8.32 -7.53
N LYS A 115 11.20 -9.12 -7.99
CA LYS A 115 9.77 -8.86 -7.79
C LYS A 115 9.40 -8.84 -6.31
N GLU A 116 10.01 -9.72 -5.53
CA GLU A 116 9.80 -9.85 -4.10
C GLU A 116 10.29 -8.59 -3.36
N GLU A 117 11.49 -8.08 -3.68
CA GLU A 117 12.03 -6.85 -3.08
C GLU A 117 11.17 -5.62 -3.44
N ILE A 118 10.65 -5.56 -4.66
CA ILE A 118 9.77 -4.48 -5.10
C ILE A 118 8.42 -4.56 -4.37
N LEU A 119 7.87 -5.76 -4.24
CA LEU A 119 6.60 -5.99 -3.54
C LEU A 119 6.72 -5.69 -2.05
N GLU A 120 7.82 -6.11 -1.40
CA GLU A 120 8.16 -5.75 -0.02
C GLU A 120 8.22 -4.24 0.17
N THR A 121 8.93 -3.55 -0.75
CA THR A 121 9.02 -2.09 -0.71
C THR A 121 7.65 -1.43 -0.85
N TYR A 122 6.77 -1.98 -1.70
CA TYR A 122 5.41 -1.49 -1.85
C TYR A 122 4.63 -1.62 -0.54
N PHE A 123 4.59 -2.83 0.03
CA PHE A 123 3.88 -3.10 1.28
C PHE A 123 4.35 -2.23 2.44
N ASN A 124 5.63 -1.92 2.49
CA ASN A 124 6.21 -1.09 3.54
C ASN A 124 6.04 0.43 3.33
N LYS A 125 5.65 0.87 2.12
CA LYS A 125 5.58 2.31 1.79
C LYS A 125 4.19 2.84 1.46
N VAL A 126 3.29 1.99 1.01
CA VAL A 126 1.96 2.44 0.57
C VAL A 126 1.12 2.96 1.73
N TYR A 127 0.32 3.97 1.44
CA TYR A 127 -0.62 4.54 2.39
C TYR A 127 -1.93 3.77 2.39
N PHE A 128 -2.33 3.24 3.54
CA PHE A 128 -3.56 2.46 3.74
C PHE A 128 -4.68 3.24 4.44
N GLY A 129 -4.65 4.57 4.45
CA GLY A 129 -5.63 5.36 5.18
C GLY A 129 -5.31 5.53 6.67
N ASN A 130 -6.08 6.36 7.38
CA ASN A 130 -6.02 6.55 8.83
C ASN A 130 -4.60 6.74 9.41
N GLY A 131 -3.71 7.40 8.67
CA GLY A 131 -2.32 7.60 9.09
C GLY A 131 -1.42 6.36 8.98
N CYS A 132 -1.93 5.22 8.47
CA CYS A 132 -1.18 3.98 8.35
C CYS A 132 -0.35 3.96 7.07
N TYR A 133 0.96 4.00 7.22
CA TYR A 133 1.94 3.79 6.15
C TYR A 133 2.59 2.41 6.33
N GLY A 134 2.39 1.55 5.35
CA GLY A 134 2.80 0.15 5.36
C GLY A 134 1.74 -0.80 5.93
N ILE A 135 1.85 -2.07 5.49
CA ILE A 135 0.84 -3.10 5.75
C ILE A 135 0.78 -3.49 7.23
N GLU A 136 1.91 -3.51 7.94
CA GLU A 136 1.94 -3.84 9.37
C GLU A 136 1.22 -2.79 10.20
N ALA A 137 1.50 -1.49 9.92
CA ALA A 137 0.80 -0.41 10.59
C ALA A 137 -0.71 -0.43 10.30
N ALA A 138 -1.11 -0.86 9.09
CA ALA A 138 -2.51 -1.02 8.73
C ALA A 138 -3.16 -2.21 9.46
N ALA A 139 -2.47 -3.36 9.53
CA ALA A 139 -2.95 -4.55 10.26
C ALA A 139 -3.18 -4.25 11.75
N GLU A 140 -2.22 -3.58 12.37
CA GLU A 140 -2.32 -3.14 13.77
C GLU A 140 -3.42 -2.09 13.95
N GLY A 141 -3.45 -1.07 13.07
CA GLY A 141 -4.37 0.06 13.21
C GLY A 141 -5.84 -0.28 12.98
N TYR A 142 -6.14 -1.22 12.07
CA TYR A 142 -7.52 -1.60 11.76
C TYR A 142 -8.01 -2.83 12.53
N PHE A 143 -7.11 -3.75 12.85
CA PHE A 143 -7.49 -5.06 13.41
C PHE A 143 -6.78 -5.43 14.72
N GLY A 144 -5.78 -4.63 15.14
CA GLY A 144 -4.98 -4.93 16.35
C GLY A 144 -4.16 -6.23 16.22
N LYS A 145 -3.71 -6.55 14.99
CA LYS A 145 -3.00 -7.78 14.64
C LYS A 145 -1.73 -7.47 13.88
N THR A 146 -0.80 -8.42 13.85
CA THR A 146 0.30 -8.40 12.90
C THR A 146 -0.20 -8.77 11.51
N VAL A 147 0.55 -8.41 10.46
CA VAL A 147 0.20 -8.79 9.07
C VAL A 147 0.11 -10.30 8.90
N GLY A 148 0.93 -11.07 9.64
CA GLY A 148 0.95 -12.53 9.62
C GLY A 148 -0.34 -13.19 10.12
N GLU A 149 -1.12 -12.47 10.93
CA GLU A 149 -2.36 -12.97 11.54
C GLU A 149 -3.63 -12.57 10.76
N LEU A 150 -3.48 -11.81 9.66
CA LEU A 150 -4.63 -11.37 8.87
C LEU A 150 -5.33 -12.54 8.18
N SER A 151 -6.63 -12.63 8.36
CA SER A 151 -7.49 -13.49 7.55
C SER A 151 -7.62 -12.96 6.12
N ILE A 152 -8.09 -13.80 5.19
CA ILE A 152 -8.36 -13.40 3.79
C ILE A 152 -9.31 -12.19 3.73
N ALA A 153 -10.34 -12.17 4.58
CA ALA A 153 -11.32 -11.09 4.62
C ALA A 153 -10.70 -9.77 5.10
N GLU A 154 -9.87 -9.81 6.14
CA GLU A 154 -9.15 -8.64 6.67
C GLU A 154 -8.12 -8.13 5.66
N ALA A 155 -7.38 -9.03 5.02
CA ALA A 155 -6.44 -8.68 3.94
C ALA A 155 -7.15 -7.97 2.77
N ALA A 156 -8.27 -8.51 2.30
CA ALA A 156 -9.08 -7.89 1.25
C ALA A 156 -9.62 -6.51 1.65
N SER A 157 -10.00 -6.33 2.93
CA SER A 157 -10.42 -5.04 3.48
C SER A 157 -9.31 -4.00 3.40
N ILE A 158 -8.11 -4.32 3.94
CA ILE A 158 -6.97 -3.40 3.95
C ILE A 158 -6.51 -3.09 2.53
N VAL A 159 -6.32 -4.12 1.70
CA VAL A 159 -5.84 -3.94 0.33
C VAL A 159 -6.84 -3.13 -0.51
N GLY A 160 -8.14 -3.29 -0.27
CA GLY A 160 -9.18 -2.50 -0.91
C GLY A 160 -9.04 -0.98 -0.70
N ILE A 161 -8.41 -0.55 0.40
CA ILE A 161 -8.21 0.86 0.73
C ILE A 161 -7.23 1.52 -0.24
N THR A 162 -6.22 0.80 -0.76
CA THR A 162 -5.15 1.38 -1.60
C THR A 162 -5.67 2.15 -2.81
N GLN A 163 -6.76 1.69 -3.41
CA GLN A 163 -7.33 2.31 -4.61
C GLN A 163 -7.94 3.69 -4.35
N PHE A 164 -8.64 3.86 -3.22
CA PHE A 164 -9.27 5.11 -2.83
C PHE A 164 -9.29 5.23 -1.30
N PRO A 165 -8.17 5.60 -0.65
CA PRO A 165 -8.08 5.67 0.81
C PRO A 165 -9.17 6.54 1.45
N TYR A 166 -9.58 7.62 0.78
CA TYR A 166 -10.65 8.48 1.29
C TYR A 166 -12.05 7.86 1.21
N LYS A 167 -12.27 6.87 0.35
CA LYS A 167 -13.59 6.22 0.17
C LYS A 167 -13.70 4.91 0.95
N TYR A 168 -12.61 4.16 1.01
CA TYR A 168 -12.61 2.80 1.55
C TYR A 168 -11.98 2.66 2.93
N ASP A 169 -11.62 3.78 3.59
CA ASP A 169 -11.09 3.78 4.94
C ASP A 169 -12.22 3.56 5.98
N PRO A 170 -12.32 2.38 6.61
CA PRO A 170 -13.42 2.04 7.51
C PRO A 170 -13.36 2.81 8.85
N ALA A 171 -12.22 3.42 9.18
CA ALA A 171 -12.07 4.22 10.40
C ALA A 171 -12.85 5.56 10.33
N ARG A 172 -13.26 5.98 9.13
CA ARG A 172 -13.96 7.27 8.92
C ARG A 172 -15.44 7.26 9.27
N GLY A 173 -16.04 6.09 9.51
CA GLY A 173 -17.44 5.97 9.93
C GLY A 173 -18.24 4.91 9.14
N ASP A 174 -19.52 4.78 9.48
CA ASP A 174 -20.35 3.66 9.03
C ASP A 174 -20.54 3.58 7.51
N TRP A 175 -20.75 4.71 6.83
CA TRP A 175 -20.84 4.74 5.38
C TRP A 175 -19.55 4.21 4.72
N TYR A 176 -18.39 4.58 5.24
CA TYR A 176 -17.09 4.13 4.73
C TYR A 176 -16.86 2.65 5.02
N ARG A 177 -17.34 2.13 6.16
CA ARG A 177 -17.31 0.69 6.49
C ARG A 177 -18.14 -0.11 5.49
N GLU A 178 -19.32 0.36 5.12
CA GLU A 178 -20.15 -0.29 4.11
C GLU A 178 -19.47 -0.32 2.74
N GLN A 179 -18.87 0.81 2.31
CA GLN A 179 -18.11 0.89 1.06
C GLN A 179 -16.88 -0.05 1.07
N ASN A 180 -16.18 -0.14 2.18
CA ASN A 180 -15.06 -1.06 2.35
C ASN A 180 -15.54 -2.52 2.28
N LYS A 181 -16.64 -2.85 2.95
CA LYS A 181 -17.23 -4.19 2.95
C LYS A 181 -17.69 -4.62 1.55
N GLU A 182 -18.35 -3.76 0.80
CA GLU A 182 -18.72 -4.03 -0.60
C GLU A 182 -17.47 -4.31 -1.43
N ARG A 183 -16.41 -3.53 -1.25
CA ARG A 183 -15.13 -3.72 -1.93
C ARG A 183 -14.46 -5.02 -1.53
N GLN A 184 -14.40 -5.32 -0.24
CA GLN A 184 -13.88 -6.57 0.33
C GLN A 184 -14.56 -7.80 -0.30
N LEU A 185 -15.90 -7.82 -0.34
CA LEU A 185 -16.67 -8.92 -0.94
C LEU A 185 -16.35 -9.07 -2.43
N SER A 186 -16.25 -7.97 -3.16
CA SER A 186 -15.86 -7.99 -4.58
C SER A 186 -14.49 -8.61 -4.79
N LEU A 187 -13.54 -8.46 -3.84
CA LEU A 187 -12.19 -8.98 -3.94
C LEU A 187 -12.07 -10.46 -3.58
N ILE A 188 -12.85 -10.91 -2.60
CA ILE A 188 -12.87 -12.32 -2.19
C ILE A 188 -13.42 -13.22 -3.30
N HIS A 189 -14.24 -12.68 -4.20
CA HIS A 189 -14.86 -13.42 -5.30
C HIS A 189 -14.09 -13.32 -6.63
N ILE A 190 -12.94 -12.68 -6.67
CA ILE A 190 -12.04 -12.69 -7.83
C ILE A 190 -11.14 -13.93 -7.80
#